data_6f35daea7a734b651ee106e3e71e8c9a
#
_entry.id   6f35daea7a734b651ee106e3e71e8c9a
#
_cell.length_a   1.000
_cell.length_b   1.000
_cell.length_c   1.000
_cell.angle_alpha   90.00
_cell.angle_beta   90.00
_cell.angle_gamma   90.00
#
_symmetry.space_group_name_H-M   'P 1'
#
loop_
_entity.id
_entity.type
_entity.pdbx_description
1 polymer ?
#
loop_
_entity_poly.entity_id
_entity_poly.type
_entity_poly.pdbx_seq_one_letter_code
_entity_poly.pdbx_strand_id
1 'polypeptide(L)' 'MKILAVDTATKSCSVAIMDGETSLAEISLISVKTHSKHLMGMVKQVFELSGCHLSDIDGFAVTRG' A
#
# COMPACT_ATOMS: atom_id res chain seq x y z
N MET A 1 5.36 12.39 -9.07
CA MET A 1 5.45 10.94 -9.36
C MET A 1 4.74 10.18 -8.26
N LYS A 2 3.80 9.35 -8.65
CA LYS A 2 3.01 8.58 -7.69
C LYS A 2 3.50 7.14 -7.63
N ILE A 3 3.77 6.69 -6.42
CA ILE A 3 4.33 5.36 -6.15
C ILE A 3 3.38 4.61 -5.22
N LEU A 4 3.04 3.40 -5.60
CA LEU A 4 2.34 2.48 -4.69
C LEU A 4 3.41 1.68 -3.95
N ALA A 5 3.49 1.88 -2.66
CA ALA A 5 4.47 1.23 -1.80
C ALA A 5 3.81 0.14 -0.97
N VAL A 6 4.39 -1.04 -0.97
CA VAL A 6 3.93 -2.18 -0.19
C VAL A 6 5.09 -2.65 0.68
N ASP A 7 4.84 -2.74 1.97
CA ASP A 7 5.82 -3.22 2.93
C ASP A 7 5.23 -4.40 3.69
N THR A 8 5.87 -5.55 3.61
CA THR A 8 5.41 -6.73 4.32
C THR A 8 6.49 -7.20 5.29
N ALA A 9 6.08 -7.37 6.53
CA ALA A 9 6.91 -7.95 7.58
C ALA A 9 6.23 -9.23 8.06
N THR A 10 6.89 -9.94 8.97
CA THR A 10 6.38 -11.22 9.47
C THR A 10 4.99 -11.09 10.09
N LYS A 11 4.74 -10.01 10.80
CA LYS A 11 3.49 -9.82 11.55
C LYS A 11 2.70 -8.60 11.12
N SER A 12 3.16 -7.89 10.10
CA SER A 12 2.48 -6.67 9.68
C SER A 12 2.64 -6.45 8.19
N CYS A 13 1.72 -5.71 7.63
CA CYS A 13 1.86 -5.23 6.27
C CYS A 13 1.29 -3.82 6.17
N SER A 14 1.81 -3.05 5.25
CA SER A 14 1.33 -1.70 5.01
C SER A 14 1.32 -1.42 3.52
N VAL A 15 0.39 -0.58 3.12
CA VAL A 15 0.25 -0.14 1.73
C VAL A 15 0.06 1.36 1.76
N ALA A 16 0.77 2.06 0.90
CA ALA A 16 0.68 3.51 0.82
C ALA A 16 0.79 3.97 -0.62
N ILE A 17 0.15 5.11 -0.91
CA ILE A 17 0.36 5.81 -2.16
C ILE A 17 1.08 7.10 -1.82
N MET A 18 2.27 7.26 -2.40
CA MET A 18 3.13 8.41 -2.18
C MET A 18 3.16 9.27 -3.43
N ASP A 19 3.18 10.57 -3.25
CA ASP A 19 3.44 11.53 -4.33
C ASP A 19 4.63 12.37 -3.91
N GLY A 20 5.82 12.02 -4.45
CA GLY A 20 7.05 12.58 -3.96
C GLY A 20 7.27 12.17 -2.51
N GLU A 21 7.38 13.15 -1.62
CA GLU A 21 7.54 12.91 -0.18
C GLU A 21 6.22 12.93 0.58
N THR A 22 5.11 13.17 -0.11
CA THR A 22 3.81 13.27 0.51
C THR A 22 3.08 11.93 0.47
N SER A 23 2.62 11.46 1.62
CA SER A 23 1.76 10.28 1.68
C SER A 23 0.32 10.71 1.43
N LEU A 24 -0.25 10.23 0.33
CA LEU A 24 -1.63 10.54 -0.02
C LEU A 24 -2.62 9.68 0.76
N ALA A 25 -2.26 8.43 0.98
CA ALA A 25 -3.05 7.50 1.79
C ALA A 25 -2.14 6.37 2.25
N GLU A 26 -2.41 5.86 3.43
CA GLU A 26 -1.63 4.76 3.98
C GLU A 26 -2.51 3.90 4.86
N ILE A 27 -2.36 2.59 4.73
CA ILE A 27 -3.07 1.61 5.55
C ILE A 27 -2.05 0.62 6.07
N SER A 28 -2.09 0.37 7.38
CA SER A 28 -1.25 -0.61 8.03
C SER A 28 -2.11 -1.62 8.76
N LEU A 29 -1.69 -2.86 8.74
CA LEU A 29 -2.40 -3.94 9.41
C LEU A 29 -1.41 -4.84 10.11
N ILE A 30 -1.66 -5.13 11.38
CA ILE A 30 -0.91 -6.11 12.13
C ILE A 30 -1.71 -7.40 12.10
N SER A 31 -1.13 -8.45 11.53
CA SER A 31 -1.80 -9.73 11.38
C SER A 31 -0.80 -10.86 11.59
N VAL A 32 -1.22 -11.86 12.31
CA VAL A 32 -0.44 -13.09 12.51
C VAL A 32 -0.76 -14.14 11.46
N LYS A 33 -1.74 -13.88 10.61
CA LYS A 33 -2.18 -14.83 9.58
C LYS A 33 -2.08 -14.19 8.20
N THR A 34 -2.22 -14.97 7.20
CA THR A 34 -2.08 -14.69 5.77
C THR A 34 -2.18 -13.23 5.32
N HIS A 35 -1.02 -12.64 5.04
CA HIS A 35 -0.95 -11.29 4.49
C HIS A 35 -1.65 -11.17 3.12
N SER A 36 -1.60 -12.24 2.33
CA SER A 36 -2.15 -12.21 0.98
C SER A 36 -3.66 -11.96 0.94
N LYS A 37 -4.39 -12.42 1.96
CA LYS A 37 -5.83 -12.18 2.02
C LYS A 37 -6.18 -10.72 2.27
N HIS A 38 -5.35 -10.05 3.06
CA HIS A 38 -5.62 -8.66 3.43
C HIS A 38 -5.01 -7.67 2.45
N LEU A 39 -3.92 -8.07 1.80
CA LEU A 39 -3.15 -7.17 0.97
C LEU A 39 -3.97 -6.57 -0.18
N MET A 40 -4.70 -7.39 -0.90
CA MET A 40 -5.50 -6.90 -2.02
C MET A 40 -6.60 -5.94 -1.57
N GLY A 41 -7.24 -6.24 -0.44
CA GLY A 41 -8.22 -5.34 0.15
C GLY A 41 -7.61 -4.01 0.56
N MET A 42 -6.41 -4.05 1.12
CA MET A 42 -5.69 -2.84 1.53
C MET A 42 -5.30 -1.99 0.32
N VAL A 43 -4.83 -2.62 -0.75
CA VAL A 43 -4.49 -1.91 -1.99
C VAL A 43 -5.72 -1.21 -2.54
N LYS A 44 -6.83 -1.92 -2.62
CA LYS A 44 -8.09 -1.35 -3.12
C LYS A 44 -8.52 -0.17 -2.26
N GLN A 45 -8.44 -0.32 -0.96
CA GLN A 45 -8.87 0.72 -0.02
C GLN A 45 -7.96 1.95 -0.09
N VAL A 46 -6.67 1.75 -0.27
CA VAL A 46 -5.75 2.88 -0.37
C VAL A 46 -6.01 3.69 -1.65
N PHE A 47 -6.41 3.04 -2.73
CA PHE A 47 -6.82 3.76 -3.93
C PHE A 47 -8.09 4.57 -3.69
N GLU A 48 -9.05 4.00 -2.99
CA GLU A 48 -10.28 4.72 -2.65
C GLU A 48 -10.01 5.93 -1.76
N LEU A 49 -9.18 5.77 -0.75
CA LEU A 49 -8.87 6.84 0.19
C LEU A 49 -8.08 7.98 -0.46
N SER A 50 -7.18 7.65 -1.36
CA SER A 50 -6.34 8.65 -2.02
C SER A 50 -7.04 9.36 -3.18
N GLY A 51 -8.12 8.75 -3.71
CA GLY A 51 -8.78 9.25 -4.90
C GLY A 51 -7.99 8.99 -6.18
N CYS A 52 -6.96 8.16 -6.12
CA CYS A 52 -6.14 7.83 -7.28
C CYS A 52 -6.68 6.62 -8.02
N HIS A 53 -6.32 6.51 -9.30
CA HIS A 53 -6.59 5.34 -10.11
C HIS A 53 -5.28 4.62 -10.40
N LEU A 54 -5.37 3.35 -10.76
CA LEU A 54 -4.19 2.57 -11.09
C LEU A 54 -3.35 3.22 -12.20
N SER A 55 -4.02 3.86 -13.16
CA SER A 55 -3.35 4.56 -14.26
C SER A 55 -2.53 5.77 -13.79
N ASP A 56 -2.79 6.27 -12.57
CA ASP A 56 -2.05 7.40 -12.01
C ASP A 56 -0.72 6.97 -11.41
N ILE A 57 -0.52 5.68 -11.19
CA ILE A 57 0.66 5.17 -10.52
C ILE A 57 1.80 5.05 -11.51
N ASP A 58 2.92 5.69 -11.18
CA ASP A 58 4.12 5.73 -12.02
C ASP A 58 5.09 4.60 -11.71
N GLY A 59 5.02 4.05 -10.51
CA GLY A 59 5.91 2.97 -10.12
C GLY A 59 5.43 2.24 -8.88
N PHE A 60 6.06 1.12 -8.61
CA PHE A 60 5.75 0.28 -7.46
C PHE A 60 7.00 0.05 -6.63
N ALA A 61 6.87 0.05 -5.33
CA ALA A 61 7.94 -0.27 -4.40
C ALA A 61 7.45 -1.37 -3.47
N VAL A 62 8.20 -2.44 -3.37
CA VAL A 62 7.85 -3.57 -2.50
C VAL A 62 9.05 -3.86 -1.61
N THR A 63 8.81 -3.90 -0.31
CA THR A 63 9.82 -4.24 0.68
C THR A 63 9.38 -5.43 1.50
N ARG A 64 10.33 -6.21 1.95
CA ARG A 64 10.11 -7.32 2.87
C ARG A 64 10.88 -7.06 4.15
N GLY A 65 10.16 -7.04 5.24
CA GLY A 65 10.76 -6.87 6.55
C GLY A 65 11.16 -8.16 7.21
#